data_ca2d2454b5088f8f86363e678a79c4e2
#
_entry.id   ca2d2454b5088f8f86363e678a79c4e2
#
_cell.length_a   1.000
_cell.length_b   1.000
_cell.length_c   1.000
_cell.angle_alpha   90.00
_cell.angle_beta   90.00
_cell.angle_gamma   90.00
#
_symmetry.space_group_name_H-M   'P 1'
#
loop_
_entity.id
_entity.type
_entity.pdbx_description
1 polymer ?
#
loop_
_entity_poly.entity_id
_entity_poly.type
_entity_poly.pdbx_seq_one_letter_code
_entity_poly.pdbx_strand_id
1 'polypeptide(L)'
;MLPIKRLRDWFVADALPVWLEKGYDRQNQSFHERLNFDFTPITCDGKRVLVQARQVYTYSFFANSIDGASDAAQSAFEFMYTKCRHPTGGWRHRVTREGAPLDDSRDLYDQAFAVFAGAMAYRATGREEALAVAVDTLEYIEAERAHPAGGYTELVSADGSVHEGLRRQNPHMHLFEAVLALFEVTGDDSFLQRAERLYELTRSKLIVDNTLREYFTDTLEPAPGYLGEIVEPGHHMEWVWLLHRYAKVTKTPAATVLAGTLYDFVLAYGYDARTGGLYDELTTRGELHCSHRRLWPQTEALKAHVARLEHTSDDLAEARITDGISNLFKYHLIGVPGSWREHIRQGGENFYGCYPASSLYHLAFAVGELERIGNGD
;
A
#
# COMPACT_ATOMS: atom_id res chain seq x y z
N MET A 1 -19.01 -4.31 20.90
CA MET A 1 -18.27 -5.32 20.08
C MET A 1 -18.07 -4.71 18.70
N LEU A 2 -16.81 -4.58 18.27
CA LEU A 2 -16.46 -4.01 16.96
C LEU A 2 -17.06 -4.85 15.82
N PRO A 3 -17.54 -4.24 14.72
CA PRO A 3 -18.16 -4.95 13.60
C PRO A 3 -17.09 -5.63 12.67
N ILE A 4 -15.97 -6.05 13.21
CA ILE A 4 -14.83 -6.66 12.51
C ILE A 4 -15.28 -7.89 11.72
N LYS A 5 -16.06 -8.77 12.37
CA LYS A 5 -16.55 -10.00 11.74
C LYS A 5 -17.28 -9.74 10.43
N ARG A 6 -18.08 -8.66 10.34
CA ARG A 6 -18.82 -8.32 9.12
C ARG A 6 -17.88 -8.01 7.94
N LEU A 7 -16.82 -7.23 8.19
CA LEU A 7 -15.86 -6.88 7.13
C LEU A 7 -15.02 -8.09 6.73
N ARG A 8 -14.58 -8.88 7.71
CA ARG A 8 -13.87 -10.13 7.47
C ARG A 8 -14.70 -11.11 6.65
N ASP A 9 -15.94 -11.38 7.06
CA ASP A 9 -16.81 -12.33 6.36
C ASP A 9 -17.04 -11.91 4.92
N TRP A 10 -17.33 -10.63 4.67
CA TRP A 10 -17.44 -10.10 3.31
C TRP A 10 -16.14 -10.28 2.51
N PHE A 11 -14.99 -9.99 3.11
CA PHE A 11 -13.71 -10.09 2.42
C PHE A 11 -13.36 -11.54 2.08
N VAL A 12 -13.46 -12.44 3.06
CA VAL A 12 -13.05 -13.85 2.91
C VAL A 12 -14.07 -14.67 2.13
N ALA A 13 -15.38 -14.43 2.34
CA ALA A 13 -16.42 -15.22 1.68
C ALA A 13 -16.83 -14.69 0.29
N ASP A 14 -16.66 -13.39 0.03
CA ASP A 14 -17.11 -12.78 -1.21
C ASP A 14 -15.95 -12.25 -2.06
N ALA A 15 -15.11 -11.34 -1.55
CA ALA A 15 -14.11 -10.65 -2.36
C ALA A 15 -12.95 -11.55 -2.78
N LEU A 16 -12.31 -12.24 -1.84
CA LEU A 16 -11.18 -13.13 -2.14
C LEU A 16 -11.52 -14.24 -3.13
N PRO A 17 -12.65 -14.99 -2.96
CA PRO A 17 -13.02 -16.05 -3.93
C PRO A 17 -13.28 -15.51 -5.34
N VAL A 18 -13.96 -14.37 -5.47
CA VAL A 18 -14.21 -13.74 -6.78
C VAL A 18 -12.89 -13.43 -7.48
N TRP A 19 -11.94 -12.83 -6.76
CA TRP A 19 -10.65 -12.49 -7.34
C TRP A 19 -9.78 -13.72 -7.62
N LEU A 20 -9.87 -14.77 -6.81
CA LEU A 20 -9.18 -16.05 -7.08
C LEU A 20 -9.78 -16.78 -8.29
N GLU A 21 -11.10 -16.67 -8.50
CA GLU A 21 -11.78 -17.33 -9.61
C GLU A 21 -11.65 -16.53 -10.92
N LYS A 22 -11.91 -15.22 -10.88
CA LYS A 22 -12.03 -14.34 -12.06
C LYS A 22 -10.80 -13.47 -12.28
N GLY A 23 -10.14 -13.04 -11.22
CA GLY A 23 -8.95 -12.19 -11.28
C GLY A 23 -7.66 -12.96 -11.53
N TYR A 24 -7.61 -14.26 -11.26
CA TYR A 24 -6.43 -15.08 -11.49
C TYR A 24 -6.41 -15.63 -12.91
N ASP A 25 -5.40 -15.24 -13.68
CA ASP A 25 -5.12 -15.73 -15.04
C ASP A 25 -4.46 -17.10 -14.99
N ARG A 26 -5.26 -18.17 -15.00
CA ARG A 26 -4.79 -19.56 -14.91
C ARG A 26 -3.87 -19.95 -16.06
N GLN A 27 -4.00 -19.32 -17.22
CA GLN A 27 -3.16 -19.61 -18.39
C GLN A 27 -1.73 -19.12 -18.18
N ASN A 28 -1.57 -17.95 -17.54
CA ASN A 28 -0.27 -17.32 -17.34
C ASN A 28 0.17 -17.34 -15.87
N GLN A 29 -0.57 -18.02 -14.99
CA GLN A 29 -0.23 -18.22 -13.57
C GLN A 29 0.07 -16.90 -12.81
N SER A 30 -0.79 -15.91 -13.01
CA SER A 30 -0.64 -14.55 -12.49
C SER A 30 -1.98 -13.83 -12.41
N PHE A 31 -2.05 -12.60 -11.94
CA PHE A 31 -3.30 -11.89 -11.78
C PHE A 31 -3.54 -10.85 -12.89
N HIS A 32 -4.81 -10.66 -13.26
CA HIS A 32 -5.25 -9.57 -14.10
C HIS A 32 -5.19 -8.23 -13.34
N GLU A 33 -4.98 -7.14 -14.08
CA GLU A 33 -4.93 -5.79 -13.50
C GLU A 33 -6.29 -5.31 -13.00
N ARG A 34 -7.35 -5.69 -13.73
CA ARG A 34 -8.70 -5.16 -13.52
C ARG A 34 -9.75 -6.17 -13.97
N LEU A 35 -10.93 -6.06 -13.32
CA LEU A 35 -12.14 -6.73 -13.74
C LEU A 35 -13.22 -5.70 -14.11
N ASN A 36 -14.01 -5.99 -15.14
CA ASN A 36 -15.24 -5.26 -15.44
C ASN A 36 -16.27 -5.42 -14.31
N PHE A 37 -17.36 -4.65 -14.33
CA PHE A 37 -18.43 -4.74 -13.34
C PHE A 37 -19.22 -6.07 -13.36
N ASP A 38 -19.09 -6.87 -14.40
CA ASP A 38 -19.57 -8.26 -14.48
C ASP A 38 -18.51 -9.30 -14.09
N PHE A 39 -17.38 -8.85 -13.52
CA PHE A 39 -16.21 -9.63 -13.15
C PHE A 39 -15.48 -10.30 -14.33
N THR A 40 -15.73 -9.93 -15.57
CA THR A 40 -14.89 -10.37 -16.68
C THR A 40 -13.54 -9.65 -16.66
N PRO A 41 -12.41 -10.36 -16.93
CA PRO A 41 -11.09 -9.74 -16.93
C PRO A 41 -10.91 -8.69 -18.03
N ILE A 42 -10.26 -7.57 -17.71
CA ILE A 42 -9.74 -6.60 -18.67
C ILE A 42 -8.31 -7.02 -19.01
N THR A 43 -8.06 -7.42 -20.25
CA THR A 43 -6.80 -8.09 -20.63
C THR A 43 -5.86 -7.24 -21.48
N CYS A 44 -6.28 -6.05 -21.90
CA CYS A 44 -5.51 -5.20 -22.83
C CYS A 44 -4.37 -4.40 -22.17
N ASP A 45 -4.32 -4.32 -20.84
CA ASP A 45 -3.39 -3.41 -20.15
C ASP A 45 -1.99 -3.98 -19.88
N GLY A 46 -1.79 -5.27 -20.09
CA GLY A 46 -0.62 -5.99 -19.57
C GLY A 46 -0.70 -6.20 -18.05
N LYS A 47 0.44 -6.39 -17.40
CA LYS A 47 0.54 -6.67 -15.95
C LYS A 47 1.65 -5.83 -15.33
N ARG A 48 1.32 -5.01 -14.35
CA ARG A 48 2.30 -4.27 -13.54
C ARG A 48 2.87 -5.17 -12.45
N VAL A 49 4.16 -5.02 -12.18
CA VAL A 49 4.81 -5.80 -11.12
C VAL A 49 4.20 -5.51 -9.75
N LEU A 50 3.89 -4.26 -9.45
CA LEU A 50 3.27 -3.88 -8.17
C LEU A 50 1.94 -4.60 -7.92
N VAL A 51 1.13 -4.83 -8.97
CA VAL A 51 -0.16 -5.54 -8.80
C VAL A 51 0.07 -7.00 -8.47
N GLN A 52 1.02 -7.66 -9.15
CA GLN A 52 1.38 -9.03 -8.81
C GLN A 52 1.91 -9.13 -7.38
N ALA A 53 2.79 -8.22 -6.97
CA ALA A 53 3.33 -8.14 -5.62
C ALA A 53 2.23 -8.00 -4.54
N ARG A 54 1.26 -7.14 -4.79
CA ARG A 54 0.10 -6.96 -3.91
C ARG A 54 -0.77 -8.22 -3.80
N GLN A 55 -0.93 -8.95 -4.91
CA GLN A 55 -1.66 -10.22 -4.89
C GLN A 55 -0.86 -11.33 -4.17
N VAL A 56 0.46 -11.36 -4.33
CA VAL A 56 1.33 -12.26 -3.54
C VAL A 56 1.10 -12.05 -2.06
N TYR A 57 1.13 -10.80 -1.57
CA TYR A 57 0.80 -10.51 -0.17
C TYR A 57 -0.60 -10.98 0.20
N THR A 58 -1.62 -10.55 -0.54
CA THR A 58 -3.03 -10.82 -0.23
C THR A 58 -3.31 -12.31 -0.06
N TYR A 59 -2.91 -13.11 -1.04
CA TYR A 59 -3.18 -14.55 -1.02
C TYR A 59 -2.21 -15.34 -0.14
N SER A 60 -0.99 -14.84 0.12
CA SER A 60 -0.11 -15.42 1.13
C SER A 60 -0.65 -15.21 2.55
N PHE A 61 -1.17 -14.01 2.84
CA PHE A 61 -1.71 -13.69 4.16
C PHE A 61 -2.98 -14.50 4.47
N PHE A 62 -3.84 -14.68 3.48
CA PHE A 62 -5.08 -15.45 3.59
C PHE A 62 -4.97 -16.89 3.06
N ALA A 63 -3.75 -17.47 3.02
CA ALA A 63 -3.49 -18.80 2.46
C ALA A 63 -4.33 -19.91 3.10
N ASN A 64 -4.62 -19.78 4.41
CA ASN A 64 -5.42 -20.75 5.16
C ASN A 64 -6.93 -20.42 5.19
N SER A 65 -7.35 -19.33 4.54
CA SER A 65 -8.75 -18.87 4.59
C SER A 65 -9.58 -19.34 3.41
N ILE A 66 -8.94 -19.59 2.27
CA ILE A 66 -9.61 -20.09 1.05
C ILE A 66 -8.72 -21.09 0.31
N ASP A 67 -9.34 -22.14 -0.24
CA ASP A 67 -8.64 -23.16 -1.01
C ASP A 67 -8.00 -22.58 -2.28
N GLY A 68 -6.75 -22.94 -2.55
CA GLY A 68 -6.00 -22.48 -3.72
C GLY A 68 -5.32 -21.11 -3.56
N ALA A 69 -5.52 -20.40 -2.45
CA ALA A 69 -4.88 -19.10 -2.21
C ALA A 69 -3.34 -19.21 -2.16
N SER A 70 -2.82 -20.19 -1.45
CA SER A 70 -1.38 -20.45 -1.36
C SER A 70 -0.77 -20.71 -2.75
N ASP A 71 -1.39 -21.56 -3.56
CA ASP A 71 -0.90 -21.90 -4.90
C ASP A 71 -0.92 -20.68 -5.83
N ALA A 72 -1.97 -19.87 -5.76
CA ALA A 72 -2.08 -18.65 -6.55
C ALA A 72 -1.02 -17.62 -6.15
N ALA A 73 -0.73 -17.45 -4.85
CA ALA A 73 0.32 -16.58 -4.35
C ALA A 73 1.71 -17.02 -4.84
N GLN A 74 2.01 -18.32 -4.71
CA GLN A 74 3.29 -18.88 -5.15
C GLN A 74 3.48 -18.76 -6.67
N SER A 75 2.43 -19.05 -7.44
CA SER A 75 2.47 -18.93 -8.90
C SER A 75 2.65 -17.47 -9.35
N ALA A 76 1.97 -16.53 -8.70
CA ALA A 76 2.13 -15.10 -8.97
C ALA A 76 3.56 -14.61 -8.62
N PHE A 77 4.14 -15.09 -7.53
CA PHE A 77 5.53 -14.80 -7.18
C PHE A 77 6.51 -15.35 -8.21
N GLU A 78 6.31 -16.60 -8.66
CA GLU A 78 7.12 -17.21 -9.71
C GLU A 78 6.99 -16.47 -11.04
N PHE A 79 5.78 -16.03 -11.41
CA PHE A 79 5.58 -15.17 -12.57
C PHE A 79 6.35 -13.86 -12.46
N MET A 80 6.30 -13.19 -11.31
CA MET A 80 7.09 -11.99 -11.07
C MET A 80 8.58 -12.29 -11.27
N TYR A 81 9.10 -13.30 -10.60
CA TYR A 81 10.51 -13.65 -10.63
C TYR A 81 11.01 -13.97 -12.04
N THR A 82 10.26 -14.76 -12.81
CA THR A 82 10.69 -15.24 -14.14
C THR A 82 10.40 -14.26 -15.28
N LYS A 83 9.38 -13.37 -15.13
CA LYS A 83 8.89 -12.51 -16.22
C LYS A 83 9.13 -11.03 -16.01
N CYS A 84 9.11 -10.56 -14.76
CA CYS A 84 9.14 -9.13 -14.49
C CYS A 84 10.54 -8.61 -14.10
N ARG A 85 11.52 -9.47 -13.82
CA ARG A 85 12.90 -9.03 -13.53
C ARG A 85 13.52 -8.39 -14.76
N HIS A 86 14.22 -7.25 -14.56
CA HIS A 86 15.00 -6.62 -15.61
C HIS A 86 16.40 -7.28 -15.69
N PRO A 87 16.97 -7.52 -16.88
CA PRO A 87 18.26 -8.23 -17.00
C PRO A 87 19.45 -7.48 -16.40
N THR A 88 19.36 -6.16 -16.26
CA THR A 88 20.40 -5.32 -15.63
C THR A 88 20.13 -5.02 -14.14
N GLY A 89 19.20 -5.72 -13.52
CA GLY A 89 18.82 -5.53 -12.12
C GLY A 89 17.50 -4.77 -11.92
N GLY A 90 16.86 -5.04 -10.80
CA GLY A 90 15.53 -4.49 -10.48
C GLY A 90 14.40 -5.12 -11.29
N TRP A 91 13.26 -4.45 -11.30
CA TRP A 91 11.99 -4.94 -11.85
C TRP A 91 11.43 -3.97 -12.86
N ARG A 92 10.93 -4.51 -13.98
CA ARG A 92 10.19 -3.76 -15.01
C ARG A 92 8.91 -3.20 -14.42
N HIS A 93 8.46 -2.06 -14.93
CA HIS A 93 7.16 -1.52 -14.57
C HIS A 93 6.02 -2.41 -15.06
N ARG A 94 6.10 -2.89 -16.32
CA ARG A 94 5.00 -3.64 -16.93
C ARG A 94 5.48 -4.71 -17.92
N VAL A 95 4.77 -5.83 -17.94
CA VAL A 95 4.92 -6.89 -18.94
C VAL A 95 3.59 -7.13 -19.68
N THR A 96 3.63 -7.78 -20.84
CA THR A 96 2.41 -8.25 -21.50
C THR A 96 1.70 -9.28 -20.63
N ARG A 97 0.50 -9.68 -21.00
CA ARG A 97 -0.24 -10.72 -20.29
C ARG A 97 0.57 -12.02 -20.16
N GLU A 98 1.36 -12.37 -21.19
CA GLU A 98 2.20 -13.57 -21.27
C GLU A 98 3.59 -13.40 -20.64
N GLY A 99 3.92 -12.17 -20.19
CA GLY A 99 5.17 -11.87 -19.51
C GLY A 99 6.31 -11.37 -20.41
N ALA A 100 6.03 -10.97 -21.66
CA ALA A 100 7.02 -10.25 -22.47
C ALA A 100 7.15 -8.79 -21.99
N PRO A 101 8.34 -8.15 -22.12
CA PRO A 101 8.53 -6.76 -21.78
C PRO A 101 7.53 -5.84 -22.50
N LEU A 102 6.88 -4.92 -21.76
CA LEU A 102 5.96 -3.93 -22.31
C LEU A 102 6.39 -2.52 -21.91
N ASP A 103 6.88 -2.34 -20.69
CA ASP A 103 7.48 -1.11 -20.19
C ASP A 103 8.67 -1.50 -19.30
N ASP A 104 9.88 -1.28 -19.82
CA ASP A 104 11.14 -1.62 -19.15
C ASP A 104 11.62 -0.53 -18.18
N SER A 105 10.85 0.53 -17.97
CA SER A 105 11.15 1.49 -16.92
C SER A 105 11.12 0.82 -15.54
N ARG A 106 11.88 1.38 -14.61
CA ARG A 106 12.04 0.85 -13.25
C ARG A 106 11.63 1.93 -12.26
N ASP A 107 10.37 1.92 -11.86
CA ASP A 107 9.81 2.82 -10.83
C ASP A 107 10.22 2.31 -9.43
N LEU A 108 10.64 3.19 -8.54
CA LEU A 108 10.99 2.87 -7.15
C LEU A 108 9.82 2.21 -6.41
N TYR A 109 8.62 2.60 -6.73
CA TYR A 109 7.38 2.03 -6.16
C TYR A 109 7.26 0.53 -6.46
N ASP A 110 7.53 0.12 -7.72
CA ASP A 110 7.55 -1.29 -8.11
C ASP A 110 8.65 -2.07 -7.38
N GLN A 111 9.84 -1.45 -7.22
CA GLN A 111 10.94 -2.08 -6.51
C GLN A 111 10.58 -2.31 -5.03
N ALA A 112 9.98 -1.33 -4.37
CA ALA A 112 9.54 -1.44 -2.98
C ALA A 112 8.52 -2.58 -2.80
N PHE A 113 7.54 -2.69 -3.71
CA PHE A 113 6.58 -3.79 -3.68
C PHE A 113 7.19 -5.15 -3.99
N ALA A 114 8.24 -5.23 -4.81
CA ALA A 114 8.96 -6.48 -5.04
C ALA A 114 9.72 -6.95 -3.79
N VAL A 115 10.35 -6.03 -3.04
CA VAL A 115 10.93 -6.33 -1.72
C VAL A 115 9.86 -6.86 -0.77
N PHE A 116 8.73 -6.17 -0.68
CA PHE A 116 7.62 -6.54 0.19
C PHE A 116 7.05 -7.93 -0.18
N ALA A 117 6.81 -8.20 -1.47
CA ALA A 117 6.31 -9.49 -1.93
C ALA A 117 7.26 -10.64 -1.59
N GLY A 118 8.58 -10.45 -1.74
CA GLY A 118 9.57 -11.44 -1.36
C GLY A 118 9.55 -11.73 0.15
N ALA A 119 9.48 -10.70 1.00
CA ALA A 119 9.35 -10.85 2.44
C ALA A 119 8.08 -11.62 2.84
N MET A 120 6.94 -11.31 2.20
CA MET A 120 5.66 -11.96 2.49
C MET A 120 5.59 -13.39 1.96
N ALA A 121 6.17 -13.66 0.79
CA ALA A 121 6.31 -15.02 0.27
C ALA A 121 7.21 -15.89 1.17
N TYR A 122 8.32 -15.33 1.67
CA TYR A 122 9.17 -15.99 2.66
C TYR A 122 8.40 -16.29 3.95
N ARG A 123 7.68 -15.31 4.50
CA ARG A 123 6.83 -15.48 5.69
C ARG A 123 5.84 -16.64 5.54
N ALA A 124 5.22 -16.76 4.36
CA ALA A 124 4.18 -17.75 4.10
C ALA A 124 4.73 -19.16 3.84
N THR A 125 5.93 -19.27 3.26
CA THR A 125 6.45 -20.54 2.74
C THR A 125 7.73 -21.04 3.40
N GLY A 126 8.50 -20.15 4.05
CA GLY A 126 9.84 -20.43 4.56
C GLY A 126 10.90 -20.62 3.46
N ARG A 127 10.58 -20.30 2.19
CA ARG A 127 11.51 -20.49 1.05
C ARG A 127 12.56 -19.40 1.02
N GLU A 128 13.83 -19.79 1.22
CA GLU A 128 14.98 -18.88 1.21
C GLU A 128 15.15 -18.13 -0.12
N GLU A 129 14.70 -18.70 -1.22
CA GLU A 129 14.74 -18.04 -2.52
C GLU A 129 13.86 -16.78 -2.56
N ALA A 130 12.73 -16.79 -1.85
CA ALA A 130 11.88 -15.60 -1.76
C ALA A 130 12.52 -14.50 -0.92
N LEU A 131 13.19 -14.85 0.18
CA LEU A 131 13.97 -13.91 0.97
C LEU A 131 15.14 -13.34 0.16
N ALA A 132 15.89 -14.20 -0.54
CA ALA A 132 17.00 -13.76 -1.40
C ALA A 132 16.55 -12.75 -2.46
N VAL A 133 15.38 -12.95 -3.08
CA VAL A 133 14.80 -11.99 -4.04
C VAL A 133 14.53 -10.63 -3.40
N ALA A 134 13.99 -10.60 -2.17
CA ALA A 134 13.77 -9.35 -1.45
C ALA A 134 15.06 -8.63 -1.11
N VAL A 135 16.07 -9.37 -0.61
CA VAL A 135 17.39 -8.82 -0.25
C VAL A 135 18.11 -8.31 -1.49
N ASP A 136 18.22 -9.09 -2.56
CA ASP A 136 18.83 -8.68 -3.83
C ASP A 136 18.19 -7.40 -4.40
N THR A 137 16.85 -7.29 -4.28
CA THR A 137 16.14 -6.10 -4.75
C THR A 137 16.46 -4.88 -3.88
N LEU A 138 16.53 -5.06 -2.56
CA LEU A 138 16.90 -3.98 -1.65
C LEU A 138 18.34 -3.52 -1.86
N GLU A 139 19.27 -4.45 -2.07
CA GLU A 139 20.67 -4.15 -2.41
C GLU A 139 20.77 -3.41 -3.75
N TYR A 140 20.00 -3.80 -4.76
CA TYR A 140 19.91 -3.07 -6.02
C TYR A 140 19.42 -1.62 -5.80
N ILE A 141 18.38 -1.41 -4.96
CA ILE A 141 17.89 -0.06 -4.65
C ILE A 141 19.00 0.76 -3.98
N GLU A 142 19.71 0.19 -3.01
CA GLU A 142 20.77 0.89 -2.27
C GLU A 142 22.00 1.21 -3.15
N ALA A 143 22.42 0.28 -4.01
CA ALA A 143 23.60 0.45 -4.85
C ALA A 143 23.35 1.37 -6.07
N GLU A 144 22.22 1.18 -6.73
CA GLU A 144 21.97 1.79 -8.06
C GLU A 144 20.98 2.97 -8.03
N ARG A 145 20.28 3.16 -6.92
CA ARG A 145 19.18 4.15 -6.84
C ARG A 145 19.39 5.20 -5.75
N ALA A 146 20.48 5.11 -4.95
CA ALA A 146 20.75 6.11 -3.92
C ALA A 146 20.89 7.51 -4.53
N HIS A 147 20.17 8.49 -3.97
CA HIS A 147 20.16 9.86 -4.48
C HIS A 147 21.04 10.78 -3.62
N PRO A 148 21.84 11.69 -4.21
CA PRO A 148 22.75 12.57 -3.45
C PRO A 148 22.02 13.48 -2.45
N ALA A 149 20.80 13.90 -2.75
CA ALA A 149 19.97 14.71 -1.84
C ALA A 149 19.29 13.91 -0.73
N GLY A 150 19.50 12.59 -0.66
CA GLY A 150 18.87 11.66 0.25
C GLY A 150 17.74 10.84 -0.40
N GLY A 151 17.44 9.70 0.20
CA GLY A 151 16.50 8.74 -0.35
C GLY A 151 16.98 8.12 -1.67
N TYR A 152 16.05 7.80 -2.55
CA TYR A 152 16.32 7.04 -3.77
C TYR A 152 15.72 7.73 -5.00
N THR A 153 16.35 7.53 -6.15
CA THR A 153 15.86 7.97 -7.46
C THR A 153 14.52 7.32 -7.77
N GLU A 154 13.56 8.11 -8.24
CA GLU A 154 12.19 7.67 -8.44
C GLU A 154 12.04 6.75 -9.65
N LEU A 155 12.60 7.15 -10.79
CA LEU A 155 12.43 6.44 -12.06
C LEU A 155 13.75 6.29 -12.81
N VAL A 156 14.01 5.10 -13.30
CA VAL A 156 15.01 4.83 -14.34
C VAL A 156 14.27 4.41 -15.60
N SER A 157 14.51 5.14 -16.68
CA SER A 157 13.89 4.88 -17.98
C SER A 157 14.37 3.54 -18.58
N ALA A 158 13.69 3.07 -19.63
CA ALA A 158 14.03 1.81 -20.32
C ALA A 158 15.48 1.81 -20.87
N ASP A 159 15.99 2.96 -21.30
CA ASP A 159 17.35 3.13 -21.80
C ASP A 159 18.43 3.21 -20.69
N GLY A 160 18.01 3.13 -19.41
CA GLY A 160 18.89 3.25 -18.26
C GLY A 160 19.15 4.67 -17.79
N SER A 161 18.59 5.69 -18.43
CA SER A 161 18.71 7.08 -17.97
C SER A 161 17.91 7.30 -16.69
N VAL A 162 18.49 8.08 -15.77
CA VAL A 162 17.82 8.52 -14.55
C VAL A 162 16.91 9.68 -14.88
N HIS A 163 15.65 9.56 -14.48
CA HIS A 163 14.70 10.65 -14.65
C HIS A 163 14.93 11.72 -13.57
N GLU A 164 15.36 12.89 -13.99
CA GLU A 164 15.42 14.08 -13.14
C GLU A 164 14.04 14.76 -13.14
N GLY A 165 13.44 14.95 -12.00
CA GLY A 165 12.12 15.55 -11.90
C GLY A 165 11.54 15.54 -10.50
N LEU A 166 10.22 15.59 -10.44
CA LEU A 166 9.54 15.55 -9.15
C LEU A 166 9.68 14.16 -8.51
N ARG A 167 9.91 14.15 -7.21
CA ARG A 167 9.98 12.96 -6.37
C ARG A 167 8.73 12.90 -5.49
N ARG A 168 8.22 11.69 -5.27
CA ARG A 168 7.06 11.45 -4.40
C ARG A 168 7.50 10.85 -3.05
N GLN A 169 6.74 11.15 -2.00
CA GLN A 169 6.92 10.46 -0.71
C GLN A 169 6.51 8.98 -0.79
N ASN A 170 5.50 8.67 -1.60
CA ASN A 170 4.82 7.37 -1.66
C ASN A 170 5.76 6.17 -1.91
N PRO A 171 6.70 6.16 -2.89
CA PRO A 171 7.66 5.07 -3.04
C PRO A 171 8.54 4.84 -1.81
N HIS A 172 8.93 5.90 -1.11
CA HIS A 172 9.74 5.80 0.11
C HIS A 172 8.93 5.23 1.28
N MET A 173 7.64 5.56 1.37
CA MET A 173 6.70 4.98 2.33
C MET A 173 6.60 3.45 2.19
N HIS A 174 6.37 2.96 0.97
CA HIS A 174 6.28 1.52 0.74
C HIS A 174 7.63 0.80 0.85
N LEU A 175 8.74 1.49 0.58
CA LEU A 175 10.05 0.94 0.88
C LEU A 175 10.26 0.81 2.40
N PHE A 176 9.81 1.79 3.18
CA PHE A 176 9.82 1.71 4.64
C PHE A 176 8.96 0.54 5.16
N GLU A 177 7.76 0.37 4.60
CA GLU A 177 6.90 -0.78 4.88
C GLU A 177 7.59 -2.11 4.57
N ALA A 178 8.23 -2.23 3.39
CA ALA A 178 8.91 -3.44 2.95
C ALA A 178 10.11 -3.80 3.83
N VAL A 179 10.88 -2.81 4.24
CA VAL A 179 12.05 -3.00 5.12
C VAL A 179 11.63 -3.41 6.53
N LEU A 180 10.54 -2.82 7.06
CA LEU A 180 9.95 -3.28 8.33
C LEU A 180 9.45 -4.72 8.23
N ALA A 181 8.82 -5.08 7.12
CA ALA A 181 8.39 -6.44 6.88
C ALA A 181 9.56 -7.44 6.83
N LEU A 182 10.68 -7.07 6.19
CA LEU A 182 11.90 -7.88 6.21
C LEU A 182 12.44 -8.10 7.62
N PHE A 183 12.48 -7.04 8.43
CA PHE A 183 12.86 -7.18 9.83
C PHE A 183 11.92 -8.13 10.59
N GLU A 184 10.61 -7.98 10.42
CA GLU A 184 9.62 -8.80 11.11
C GLU A 184 9.71 -10.29 10.77
N VAL A 185 10.14 -10.64 9.55
CA VAL A 185 10.24 -12.05 9.13
C VAL A 185 11.62 -12.66 9.39
N THR A 186 12.67 -11.84 9.54
CA THR A 186 14.04 -12.34 9.72
C THR A 186 14.60 -12.10 11.13
N GLY A 187 14.17 -11.03 11.81
CA GLY A 187 14.79 -10.56 13.03
C GLY A 187 16.17 -9.91 12.84
N ASP A 188 16.60 -9.63 11.59
CA ASP A 188 17.90 -9.03 11.30
C ASP A 188 17.88 -7.52 11.46
N ASP A 189 18.62 -7.03 12.46
CA ASP A 189 18.73 -5.60 12.80
C ASP A 189 19.29 -4.74 11.64
N SER A 190 19.93 -5.32 10.64
CA SER A 190 20.38 -4.58 9.47
C SER A 190 19.23 -3.93 8.71
N PHE A 191 18.03 -4.55 8.76
CA PHE A 191 16.81 -3.97 8.18
C PHE A 191 16.25 -2.84 9.04
N LEU A 192 16.39 -2.90 10.37
CA LEU A 192 16.03 -1.76 11.23
C LEU A 192 16.89 -0.54 10.97
N GLN A 193 18.19 -0.70 10.70
CA GLN A 193 19.07 0.41 10.33
C GLN A 193 18.63 1.06 9.01
N ARG A 194 18.13 0.27 8.06
CA ARG A 194 17.55 0.77 6.81
C ARG A 194 16.23 1.50 7.05
N ALA A 195 15.38 0.95 7.91
CA ALA A 195 14.14 1.61 8.33
C ALA A 195 14.43 2.95 9.04
N GLU A 196 15.45 3.01 9.90
CA GLU A 196 15.87 4.24 10.56
C GLU A 196 16.27 5.33 9.56
N ARG A 197 17.04 5.00 8.52
CA ARG A 197 17.41 5.96 7.45
C ARG A 197 16.17 6.51 6.72
N LEU A 198 15.18 5.66 6.43
CA LEU A 198 13.93 6.08 5.79
C LEU A 198 13.04 6.90 6.74
N TYR A 199 12.99 6.54 8.01
CA TYR A 199 12.33 7.32 9.05
C TYR A 199 12.94 8.73 9.18
N GLU A 200 14.27 8.82 9.24
CA GLU A 200 14.99 10.10 9.32
C GLU A 200 14.79 10.96 8.06
N LEU A 201 14.79 10.35 6.88
CA LEU A 201 14.44 11.03 5.62
C LEU A 201 13.03 11.63 5.71
N THR A 202 12.07 10.82 6.11
CA THR A 202 10.66 11.23 6.21
C THR A 202 10.48 12.36 7.20
N ARG A 203 11.01 12.20 8.41
CA ARG A 203 10.93 13.18 9.49
C ARG A 203 11.59 14.52 9.13
N SER A 204 12.73 14.47 8.42
CA SER A 204 13.54 15.66 8.17
C SER A 204 13.27 16.35 6.83
N LYS A 205 12.66 15.64 5.86
CA LYS A 205 12.51 16.12 4.48
C LYS A 205 11.08 16.02 3.95
N LEU A 206 10.34 14.94 4.25
CA LEU A 206 9.04 14.70 3.64
C LEU A 206 7.89 15.29 4.47
N ILE A 207 8.09 15.45 5.78
CA ILE A 207 7.16 16.15 6.67
C ILE A 207 7.64 17.58 6.86
N VAL A 208 6.88 18.52 6.32
CA VAL A 208 7.16 19.95 6.38
C VAL A 208 5.96 20.66 7.00
N ASP A 209 6.19 21.53 7.99
CA ASP A 209 5.15 22.24 8.72
C ASP A 209 4.08 21.31 9.31
N ASN A 210 4.51 20.18 9.87
CA ASN A 210 3.67 19.14 10.48
C ASN A 210 2.73 18.42 9.52
N THR A 211 2.94 18.50 8.22
CA THR A 211 2.19 17.79 7.19
C THR A 211 3.09 16.97 6.28
N LEU A 212 2.64 15.79 5.91
CA LEU A 212 3.28 14.96 4.90
C LEU A 212 2.89 15.49 3.51
N ARG A 213 3.87 15.98 2.75
CA ARG A 213 3.63 16.45 1.36
C ARG A 213 3.80 15.32 0.37
N GLU A 214 3.10 15.40 -0.76
CA GLU A 214 3.14 14.34 -1.77
C GLU A 214 4.30 14.51 -2.75
N TYR A 215 4.62 15.76 -3.15
CA TYR A 215 5.52 16.03 -4.26
C TYR A 215 6.66 16.95 -3.84
N PHE A 216 7.87 16.59 -4.28
CA PHE A 216 9.12 17.28 -3.98
C PHE A 216 9.91 17.52 -5.27
N THR A 217 10.79 18.51 -5.23
CA THR A 217 11.85 18.65 -6.23
C THR A 217 12.84 17.51 -6.14
N ASP A 218 13.76 17.43 -7.09
CA ASP A 218 14.87 16.48 -7.08
C ASP A 218 15.71 16.56 -5.78
N THR A 219 15.85 17.76 -5.22
CA THR A 219 16.59 18.00 -3.96
C THR A 219 15.77 17.85 -2.67
N LEU A 220 14.55 17.31 -2.78
CA LEU A 220 13.62 17.10 -1.67
C LEU A 220 13.14 18.39 -0.97
N GLU A 221 13.12 19.50 -1.70
CA GLU A 221 12.33 20.66 -1.30
C GLU A 221 10.88 20.46 -1.78
N PRO A 222 9.87 21.06 -1.12
CA PRO A 222 8.50 21.01 -1.63
C PRO A 222 8.42 21.39 -3.10
N ALA A 223 7.64 20.66 -3.90
CA ALA A 223 7.45 20.96 -5.32
C ALA A 223 6.93 22.39 -5.52
N PRO A 224 7.26 23.06 -6.62
CA PRO A 224 6.77 24.42 -6.88
C PRO A 224 5.26 24.43 -7.15
N GLY A 225 4.64 25.56 -6.80
CA GLY A 225 3.22 25.80 -7.05
C GLY A 225 2.31 24.88 -6.21
N TYR A 226 1.12 24.61 -6.73
CA TYR A 226 0.10 23.86 -5.99
C TYR A 226 0.52 22.43 -5.65
N LEU A 227 1.38 21.79 -6.45
CA LEU A 227 1.85 20.42 -6.19
C LEU A 227 2.58 20.30 -4.85
N GLY A 228 3.35 21.31 -4.48
CA GLY A 228 4.02 21.33 -3.18
C GLY A 228 3.10 21.58 -1.98
N GLU A 229 1.83 21.89 -2.22
CA GLU A 229 0.83 22.08 -1.18
C GLU A 229 -0.11 20.88 -1.02
N ILE A 230 -0.06 19.90 -1.94
CA ILE A 230 -0.94 18.73 -1.90
C ILE A 230 -0.53 17.79 -0.77
N VAL A 231 -1.52 17.38 0.01
CA VAL A 231 -1.45 16.30 1.00
C VAL A 231 -2.62 15.33 0.78
N GLU A 232 -2.35 14.04 0.91
CA GLU A 232 -3.38 13.01 0.86
C GLU A 232 -3.67 12.48 2.29
N PRO A 233 -4.88 12.67 2.82
CA PRO A 233 -5.24 12.15 4.14
C PRO A 233 -5.02 10.65 4.29
N GLY A 234 -5.20 9.88 3.20
CA GLY A 234 -4.93 8.45 3.16
C GLY A 234 -3.47 8.11 3.48
N HIS A 235 -2.52 8.82 2.87
CA HIS A 235 -1.08 8.63 3.14
C HIS A 235 -0.69 9.06 4.55
N HIS A 236 -1.30 10.12 5.09
CA HIS A 236 -1.10 10.48 6.50
C HIS A 236 -1.49 9.31 7.40
N MET A 237 -2.67 8.69 7.17
CA MET A 237 -3.13 7.55 7.95
C MET A 237 -2.23 6.31 7.77
N GLU A 238 -1.74 6.05 6.57
CA GLU A 238 -0.82 4.95 6.31
C GLU A 238 0.51 5.15 7.06
N TRP A 239 1.07 6.37 7.04
CA TRP A 239 2.23 6.71 7.86
C TRP A 239 1.97 6.61 9.36
N VAL A 240 0.79 6.97 9.86
CA VAL A 240 0.43 6.77 11.28
C VAL A 240 0.60 5.31 11.67
N TRP A 241 0.06 4.40 10.90
CA TRP A 241 0.20 2.97 11.14
C TRP A 241 1.66 2.50 11.06
N LEU A 242 2.40 2.90 10.04
CA LEU A 242 3.81 2.54 9.86
C LEU A 242 4.70 3.07 10.99
N LEU A 243 4.49 4.31 11.41
CA LEU A 243 5.25 4.94 12.51
C LEU A 243 5.00 4.24 13.85
N HIS A 244 3.77 3.77 14.10
CA HIS A 244 3.49 2.96 15.29
C HIS A 244 4.16 1.59 15.22
N ARG A 245 4.18 0.92 14.06
CA ARG A 245 4.94 -0.33 13.85
C ARG A 245 6.42 -0.12 14.12
N TYR A 246 7.02 0.92 13.54
CA TYR A 246 8.41 1.27 13.76
C TYR A 246 8.70 1.57 15.23
N ALA A 247 7.89 2.40 15.89
CA ALA A 247 8.04 2.72 17.30
C ALA A 247 7.95 1.48 18.21
N LYS A 248 7.09 0.51 17.86
CA LYS A 248 6.93 -0.75 18.60
C LYS A 248 8.24 -1.55 18.65
N VAL A 249 8.94 -1.66 17.53
CA VAL A 249 10.16 -2.47 17.41
C VAL A 249 11.42 -1.71 17.86
N THR A 250 11.52 -0.41 17.55
CA THR A 250 12.70 0.40 17.88
C THR A 250 12.64 1.08 19.24
N LYS A 251 11.44 1.13 19.87
CA LYS A 251 11.18 1.91 21.10
C LYS A 251 11.49 3.41 20.94
N THR A 252 11.25 3.98 19.76
CA THR A 252 11.49 5.39 19.43
C THR A 252 10.26 6.26 19.73
N PRO A 253 10.21 7.00 20.88
CA PRO A 253 9.02 7.80 21.23
C PRO A 253 8.72 8.92 20.24
N ALA A 254 9.73 9.46 19.57
CA ALA A 254 9.57 10.51 18.56
C ALA A 254 8.72 10.06 17.36
N ALA A 255 8.76 8.77 17.00
CA ALA A 255 7.91 8.24 15.94
C ALA A 255 6.43 8.22 16.36
N THR A 256 6.13 7.90 17.63
CA THR A 256 4.76 7.97 18.15
C THR A 256 4.22 9.40 18.19
N VAL A 257 5.07 10.36 18.55
CA VAL A 257 4.71 11.80 18.55
C VAL A 257 4.40 12.24 17.11
N LEU A 258 5.26 11.87 16.14
CA LEU A 258 5.07 12.20 14.74
C LEU A 258 3.78 11.57 14.18
N ALA A 259 3.52 10.31 14.52
CA ALA A 259 2.25 9.65 14.19
C ALA A 259 1.04 10.43 14.73
N GLY A 260 1.11 10.90 15.97
CA GLY A 260 0.08 11.75 16.56
C GLY A 260 -0.16 13.04 15.76
N THR A 261 0.91 13.73 15.37
CA THR A 261 0.83 14.97 14.57
C THR A 261 0.10 14.74 13.24
N LEU A 262 0.47 13.69 12.49
CA LEU A 262 -0.18 13.36 11.21
C LEU A 262 -1.65 12.94 11.40
N TYR A 263 -1.92 12.19 12.45
CA TYR A 263 -3.26 11.75 12.79
C TYR A 263 -4.18 12.93 13.14
N ASP A 264 -3.72 13.84 13.98
CA ASP A 264 -4.49 15.01 14.41
C ASP A 264 -4.82 15.94 13.24
N PHE A 265 -3.90 16.11 12.28
CA PHE A 265 -4.18 16.83 11.04
C PHE A 265 -5.36 16.20 10.27
N VAL A 266 -5.36 14.88 10.10
CA VAL A 266 -6.45 14.19 9.40
C VAL A 266 -7.76 14.27 10.17
N LEU A 267 -7.73 14.15 11.50
CA LEU A 267 -8.94 14.31 12.31
C LEU A 267 -9.54 15.73 12.22
N ALA A 268 -8.69 16.74 12.09
CA ALA A 268 -9.14 18.13 11.99
C ALA A 268 -9.72 18.47 10.61
N TYR A 269 -9.14 17.94 9.53
CA TYR A 269 -9.41 18.43 8.18
C TYR A 269 -9.78 17.34 7.17
N GLY A 270 -9.38 16.08 7.39
CA GLY A 270 -9.43 15.01 6.40
C GLY A 270 -10.81 14.41 6.16
N TYR A 271 -11.74 14.56 7.07
CA TYR A 271 -13.05 13.90 7.00
C TYR A 271 -14.15 14.80 6.45
N ASP A 272 -14.95 14.27 5.54
CA ASP A 272 -16.21 14.85 5.15
C ASP A 272 -17.22 14.68 6.31
N ALA A 273 -17.53 15.77 7.02
CA ALA A 273 -18.42 15.78 8.17
C ALA A 273 -19.84 15.24 7.84
N ARG A 274 -20.26 15.29 6.57
CA ARG A 274 -21.57 14.82 6.12
C ARG A 274 -21.62 13.30 5.94
N THR A 275 -20.53 12.70 5.53
CA THR A 275 -20.48 11.27 5.17
C THR A 275 -19.60 10.44 6.10
N GLY A 276 -18.66 11.07 6.83
CA GLY A 276 -17.69 10.41 7.66
C GLY A 276 -16.57 9.70 6.89
N GLY A 277 -16.45 9.92 5.57
CA GLY A 277 -15.36 9.37 4.76
C GLY A 277 -14.21 10.35 4.58
N LEU A 278 -13.00 9.84 4.36
CA LEU A 278 -11.83 10.66 4.05
C LEU A 278 -11.92 11.26 2.66
N TYR A 279 -11.60 12.54 2.55
CA TYR A 279 -11.33 13.21 1.29
C TYR A 279 -10.07 12.64 0.62
N ASP A 280 -9.98 12.87 -0.69
CA ASP A 280 -8.85 12.41 -1.49
C ASP A 280 -7.62 13.29 -1.27
N GLU A 281 -7.79 14.62 -1.47
CA GLU A 281 -6.68 15.57 -1.38
C GLU A 281 -7.10 16.85 -0.64
N LEU A 282 -6.17 17.34 0.17
CA LEU A 282 -6.23 18.63 0.87
C LEU A 282 -4.99 19.46 0.51
N THR A 283 -5.00 20.73 0.91
CA THR A 283 -3.77 21.51 1.00
C THR A 283 -3.10 21.32 2.37
N THR A 284 -1.84 21.72 2.48
CA THR A 284 -1.10 21.73 3.76
C THR A 284 -1.76 22.56 4.87
N ARG A 285 -2.72 23.44 4.49
CA ARG A 285 -3.54 24.23 5.44
C ARG A 285 -4.86 23.57 5.81
N GLY A 286 -5.11 22.35 5.31
CA GLY A 286 -6.36 21.64 5.54
C GLY A 286 -7.53 22.12 4.66
N GLU A 287 -7.27 22.93 3.64
CA GLU A 287 -8.30 23.36 2.69
C GLU A 287 -8.59 22.22 1.71
N LEU A 288 -9.85 22.01 1.38
CA LEU A 288 -10.27 20.95 0.46
C LEU A 288 -9.77 21.23 -0.97
N HIS A 289 -8.94 20.31 -1.50
CA HIS A 289 -8.49 20.32 -2.89
C HIS A 289 -9.29 19.36 -3.77
N CYS A 290 -9.46 18.11 -3.35
CA CYS A 290 -10.27 17.13 -4.05
C CYS A 290 -11.29 16.47 -3.11
N SER A 291 -12.60 16.67 -3.39
CA SER A 291 -13.70 16.15 -2.57
C SER A 291 -14.08 14.70 -2.89
N HIS A 292 -13.41 14.08 -3.85
CA HIS A 292 -13.61 12.66 -4.14
C HIS A 292 -13.20 11.81 -2.94
N ARG A 293 -13.65 10.57 -2.92
CA ARG A 293 -13.26 9.58 -1.90
C ARG A 293 -12.87 8.30 -2.63
N ARG A 294 -11.62 7.91 -2.47
CA ARG A 294 -11.13 6.61 -2.92
C ARG A 294 -11.34 5.56 -1.82
N LEU A 295 -11.40 4.28 -2.19
CA LEU A 295 -11.56 3.18 -1.25
C LEU A 295 -10.34 3.04 -0.32
N TRP A 296 -9.13 3.07 -0.89
CA TRP A 296 -7.91 2.79 -0.14
C TRP A 296 -7.67 3.75 1.05
N PRO A 297 -7.93 5.08 0.98
CA PRO A 297 -7.78 5.94 2.15
C PRO A 297 -8.68 5.55 3.33
N GLN A 298 -9.88 5.00 3.04
CA GLN A 298 -10.79 4.55 4.08
C GLN A 298 -10.25 3.31 4.81
N THR A 299 -9.56 2.42 4.10
CA THR A 299 -8.91 1.24 4.69
C THR A 299 -7.67 1.63 5.48
N GLU A 300 -6.88 2.60 4.99
CA GLU A 300 -5.73 3.12 5.73
C GLU A 300 -6.13 3.82 7.04
N ALA A 301 -7.27 4.52 7.02
CA ALA A 301 -7.83 5.09 8.25
C ALA A 301 -8.15 4.00 9.29
N LEU A 302 -8.68 2.86 8.88
CA LEU A 302 -8.93 1.74 9.81
C LEU A 302 -7.63 1.22 10.43
N LYS A 303 -6.57 1.04 9.62
CA LYS A 303 -5.23 0.63 10.11
C LYS A 303 -4.69 1.64 11.14
N ALA A 304 -4.79 2.94 10.83
CA ALA A 304 -4.36 4.00 11.75
C ALA A 304 -5.14 3.98 13.06
N HIS A 305 -6.47 3.82 13.00
CA HIS A 305 -7.30 3.74 14.20
C HIS A 305 -6.96 2.51 15.06
N VAL A 306 -6.68 1.35 14.43
CA VAL A 306 -6.18 0.16 15.13
C VAL A 306 -4.86 0.46 15.82
N ALA A 307 -3.90 1.07 15.14
CA ALA A 307 -2.61 1.42 15.73
C ALA A 307 -2.76 2.41 16.91
N ARG A 308 -3.68 3.38 16.81
CA ARG A 308 -3.99 4.32 17.90
C ARG A 308 -4.62 3.61 19.10
N LEU A 309 -5.56 2.70 18.86
CA LEU A 309 -6.18 1.91 19.91
C LEU A 309 -5.15 1.10 20.73
N GLU A 310 -4.18 0.51 20.05
CA GLU A 310 -3.19 -0.36 20.71
C GLU A 310 -2.05 0.38 21.38
N HIS A 311 -1.64 1.52 20.84
CA HIS A 311 -0.39 2.18 21.25
C HIS A 311 -0.59 3.50 21.94
N THR A 312 -1.82 3.95 22.12
CA THR A 312 -2.15 5.23 22.79
C THR A 312 -3.39 5.10 23.66
N SER A 313 -3.68 6.15 24.45
CA SER A 313 -4.91 6.25 25.24
C SER A 313 -6.01 6.99 24.45
N ASP A 314 -6.22 6.62 23.16
CA ASP A 314 -7.27 7.24 22.35
C ASP A 314 -8.62 6.54 22.59
N ASP A 315 -9.40 7.08 23.54
CA ASP A 315 -10.71 6.54 23.94
C ASP A 315 -11.75 6.52 22.78
N LEU A 316 -11.49 7.25 21.69
CA LEU A 316 -12.39 7.32 20.54
C LEU A 316 -12.00 6.38 19.40
N ALA A 317 -10.86 5.67 19.50
CA ALA A 317 -10.37 4.82 18.44
C ALA A 317 -11.33 3.67 18.09
N GLU A 318 -11.96 3.03 19.08
CA GLU A 318 -12.98 1.99 18.84
C GLU A 318 -14.23 2.53 18.11
N ALA A 319 -14.67 3.73 18.48
CA ALA A 319 -15.79 4.37 17.81
C ALA A 319 -15.44 4.67 16.34
N ARG A 320 -14.25 5.20 16.08
CA ARG A 320 -13.79 5.49 14.71
C ARG A 320 -13.63 4.23 13.86
N ILE A 321 -13.16 3.12 14.44
CA ILE A 321 -13.13 1.81 13.74
C ILE A 321 -14.55 1.40 13.35
N THR A 322 -15.48 1.48 14.28
CA THR A 322 -16.91 1.12 14.04
C THR A 322 -17.52 1.98 12.94
N ASP A 323 -17.31 3.29 13.00
CA ASP A 323 -17.81 4.24 12.02
C ASP A 323 -17.16 4.04 10.65
N GLY A 324 -15.84 3.78 10.61
CA GLY A 324 -15.09 3.49 9.39
C GLY A 324 -15.60 2.23 8.68
N ILE A 325 -15.80 1.13 9.40
CA ILE A 325 -16.38 -0.11 8.84
C ILE A 325 -17.80 0.16 8.33
N SER A 326 -18.63 0.89 9.10
CA SER A 326 -19.98 1.24 8.70
C SER A 326 -20.00 2.11 7.44
N ASN A 327 -19.03 3.02 7.32
CA ASN A 327 -18.83 3.89 6.15
C ASN A 327 -18.44 3.08 4.90
N LEU A 328 -17.52 2.12 5.03
CA LEU A 328 -17.17 1.20 3.94
C LEU A 328 -18.43 0.50 3.39
N PHE A 329 -19.23 -0.11 4.23
CA PHE A 329 -20.44 -0.80 3.79
C PHE A 329 -21.53 0.13 3.25
N LYS A 330 -21.57 1.37 3.70
CA LYS A 330 -22.56 2.34 3.24
C LYS A 330 -22.24 2.93 1.88
N TYR A 331 -20.95 3.10 1.55
CA TYR A 331 -20.55 3.87 0.38
C TYR A 331 -19.68 3.10 -0.62
N HIS A 332 -18.83 2.20 -0.17
CA HIS A 332 -17.88 1.48 -1.01
C HIS A 332 -18.25 0.03 -1.26
N LEU A 333 -18.52 -0.75 -0.22
CA LEU A 333 -18.76 -2.20 -0.31
C LEU A 333 -20.25 -2.51 -0.56
N ILE A 334 -20.78 -1.96 -1.63
CA ILE A 334 -22.20 -2.08 -2.00
C ILE A 334 -22.35 -2.60 -3.43
N GLY A 335 -23.41 -3.35 -3.66
CA GLY A 335 -23.70 -3.98 -4.96
C GLY A 335 -23.64 -5.49 -4.89
N VAL A 336 -23.04 -6.11 -5.89
CA VAL A 336 -22.86 -7.57 -5.96
C VAL A 336 -21.84 -8.01 -4.91
N PRO A 337 -22.03 -9.14 -4.22
CA PRO A 337 -21.04 -9.66 -3.27
C PRO A 337 -19.62 -9.71 -3.88
N GLY A 338 -18.62 -9.28 -3.11
CA GLY A 338 -17.23 -9.20 -3.57
C GLY A 338 -16.89 -7.99 -4.45
N SER A 339 -17.87 -7.11 -4.72
CA SER A 339 -17.66 -5.88 -5.48
C SER A 339 -17.48 -4.66 -4.59
N TRP A 340 -16.88 -3.60 -5.15
CA TRP A 340 -16.73 -2.31 -4.47
C TRP A 340 -16.82 -1.13 -5.42
N ARG A 341 -17.06 0.05 -4.86
CA ARG A 341 -16.91 1.34 -5.55
C ARG A 341 -15.53 1.90 -5.26
N GLU A 342 -14.72 2.02 -6.28
CA GLU A 342 -13.33 2.47 -6.15
C GLU A 342 -13.24 3.96 -5.85
N HIS A 343 -13.90 4.77 -6.66
CA HIS A 343 -13.90 6.23 -6.55
C HIS A 343 -15.33 6.75 -6.46
N ILE A 344 -15.60 7.56 -5.46
CA ILE A 344 -16.93 8.13 -5.21
C ILE A 344 -16.85 9.65 -5.24
N ARG A 345 -17.69 10.27 -6.03
CA ARG A 345 -17.89 11.73 -5.99
C ARG A 345 -18.61 12.16 -4.72
N GLN A 346 -18.56 13.45 -4.42
CA GLN A 346 -19.23 14.03 -3.25
C GLN A 346 -20.73 13.65 -3.17
N GLY A 347 -21.41 13.49 -4.30
CA GLY A 347 -22.80 13.04 -4.41
C GLY A 347 -23.04 11.55 -4.13
N GLY A 348 -21.98 10.74 -3.96
CA GLY A 348 -22.09 9.29 -3.77
C GLY A 348 -22.04 8.47 -5.06
N GLU A 349 -21.84 9.11 -6.20
CA GLU A 349 -21.77 8.47 -7.51
C GLU A 349 -20.39 7.81 -7.71
N ASN A 350 -20.35 6.52 -8.10
CA ASN A 350 -19.13 5.86 -8.55
C ASN A 350 -18.80 6.33 -9.96
N PHE A 351 -17.55 6.77 -10.16
CA PHE A 351 -17.08 7.23 -11.47
C PHE A 351 -15.85 6.47 -11.99
N TYR A 352 -15.40 5.45 -11.27
CA TYR A 352 -14.36 4.54 -11.74
C TYR A 352 -14.98 3.36 -12.51
N GLY A 353 -14.45 3.03 -13.68
CA GLY A 353 -15.10 2.17 -14.66
C GLY A 353 -14.90 0.66 -14.48
N CYS A 354 -14.19 0.21 -13.43
CA CYS A 354 -13.85 -1.19 -13.22
C CYS A 354 -13.47 -1.47 -11.76
N TYR A 355 -13.17 -2.73 -11.44
CA TYR A 355 -12.56 -3.12 -10.17
C TYR A 355 -11.05 -3.31 -10.36
N PRO A 356 -10.18 -2.45 -9.77
CA PRO A 356 -8.73 -2.64 -9.87
C PRO A 356 -8.24 -3.68 -8.85
N ALA A 357 -7.37 -4.59 -9.29
CA ALA A 357 -6.75 -5.59 -8.43
C ALA A 357 -5.91 -4.95 -7.29
N SER A 358 -5.35 -3.76 -7.55
CA SER A 358 -4.51 -3.06 -6.58
C SER A 358 -5.22 -2.71 -5.27
N SER A 359 -6.55 -2.55 -5.28
CA SER A 359 -7.32 -2.19 -4.07
C SER A 359 -7.56 -3.36 -3.14
N LEU A 360 -7.48 -4.59 -3.66
CA LEU A 360 -7.64 -5.80 -2.84
C LEU A 360 -6.58 -5.88 -1.72
N TYR A 361 -5.35 -5.42 -2.00
CA TYR A 361 -4.27 -5.33 -1.02
C TYR A 361 -4.62 -4.45 0.18
N HIS A 362 -5.18 -3.27 -0.04
CA HIS A 362 -5.55 -2.35 1.03
C HIS A 362 -6.68 -2.92 1.90
N LEU A 363 -7.65 -3.59 1.26
CA LEU A 363 -8.71 -4.31 1.96
C LEU A 363 -8.15 -5.47 2.80
N ALA A 364 -7.23 -6.26 2.21
CA ALA A 364 -6.57 -7.38 2.90
C ALA A 364 -5.82 -6.91 4.15
N PHE A 365 -5.08 -5.81 4.03
CA PHE A 365 -4.34 -5.24 5.16
C PHE A 365 -5.27 -4.77 6.27
N ALA A 366 -6.31 -4.00 5.93
CA ALA A 366 -7.25 -3.51 6.93
C ALA A 366 -7.97 -4.66 7.65
N VAL A 367 -8.36 -5.70 6.92
CA VAL A 367 -8.98 -6.90 7.52
C VAL A 367 -7.98 -7.59 8.45
N GLY A 368 -6.73 -7.80 8.01
CA GLY A 368 -5.70 -8.44 8.82
C GLY A 368 -5.40 -7.69 10.13
N GLU A 369 -5.28 -6.36 10.08
CA GLU A 369 -5.06 -5.55 11.28
C GLU A 369 -6.26 -5.59 12.24
N LEU A 370 -7.47 -5.58 11.70
CA LEU A 370 -8.68 -5.69 12.51
C LEU A 370 -8.84 -7.07 13.15
N GLU A 371 -8.51 -8.16 12.43
CA GLU A 371 -8.54 -9.53 13.00
C GLU A 371 -7.55 -9.67 14.15
N ARG A 372 -6.37 -9.08 14.04
CA ARG A 372 -5.34 -9.13 15.06
C ARG A 372 -5.83 -8.59 16.41
N ILE A 373 -6.56 -7.47 16.43
CA ILE A 373 -7.14 -6.92 17.67
C ILE A 373 -8.42 -7.64 18.10
N GLY A 374 -9.15 -8.24 17.16
CA GLY A 374 -10.40 -8.99 17.45
C GLY A 374 -10.16 -10.34 18.10
N ASN A 375 -9.00 -10.96 17.87
CA ASN A 375 -8.61 -12.26 18.43
C ASN A 375 -7.82 -12.14 19.75
N GLY A 376 -7.46 -10.93 20.17
CA GLY A 376 -6.80 -10.68 21.45
C GLY A 376 -5.33 -11.11 21.48
N ASP A 377 -4.65 -11.12 20.35
CA ASP A 377 -3.20 -11.41 20.23
C ASP A 377 -2.33 -10.14 20.35
#